data_2d2bc7b0e7b689996bb1610825b46bbe
#
_entry.id   2d2bc7b0e7b689996bb1610825b46bbe
#
_cell.length_a   1.000
_cell.length_b   1.000
_cell.length_c   1.000
_cell.angle_alpha   90.00
_cell.angle_beta   90.00
_cell.angle_gamma   90.00
#
_symmetry.space_group_name_H-M   'P 1'
#
loop_
_entity.id
_entity.type
_entity.pdbx_description
1 polymer ?
#
loop_
_entity_poly.entity_id
_entity_poly.type
_entity_poly.pdbx_seq_one_letter_code
_entity_poly.pdbx_strand_id
1 'polypeptide(L)'
;VLSRQLQFERASPGEILLSALFALLPAYLLLVILALLAFPMTFFAHRGLTRFVLSGREGSDITDVVEEHFGLKAGALITLLYFFAIFPILLIYSVALTNTVSSFMEHQLHILPPPRAILAFVLILGLLAVVRCGEQVIVKAMSLMVYPFIVALLFLAVYLVPHWTGGILSTASEVPAPSALLNTLWLAIPVMVFSFNHSPIISAFAVDQKRQYGANADERSSQILSRAHLLMVVMVLFFVFSCVLTLSPAQLAEAKAQNLSILSYLANHFDNPTIAFAAPLIAFVAIAKSFLGHYIGASEGLKGLVLKTGRRPAAKALDRMT
;
A
#
# COMPACT_ATOMS: atom_id res chain seq x y z
N VAL A 1 20.77 -39.37 -2.77
CA VAL A 1 19.81 -39.07 -1.70
C VAL A 1 20.33 -39.60 -0.37
N LEU A 2 20.78 -40.89 -0.26
CA LEU A 2 21.29 -41.48 0.99
C LEU A 2 22.57 -40.79 1.52
N SER A 3 23.46 -40.31 0.66
CA SER A 3 24.69 -39.61 1.09
C SER A 3 24.43 -38.26 1.75
N ARG A 4 23.39 -37.55 1.38
CA ARG A 4 22.99 -36.27 2.02
C ARG A 4 22.33 -36.51 3.38
N GLN A 5 21.54 -37.58 3.56
CA GLN A 5 20.94 -37.90 4.87
C GLN A 5 22.00 -38.25 5.92
N LEU A 6 23.02 -38.99 5.56
CA LEU A 6 24.13 -39.35 6.48
C LEU A 6 25.05 -38.18 6.88
N GLN A 7 25.08 -37.10 6.09
CA GLN A 7 25.82 -35.88 6.46
C GLN A 7 25.06 -35.04 7.51
N PHE A 8 23.73 -35.06 7.49
CA PHE A 8 22.93 -34.35 8.48
C PHE A 8 22.97 -34.97 9.90
N GLU A 9 23.16 -36.29 10.00
CA GLU A 9 23.24 -36.97 11.31
C GLU A 9 24.55 -36.71 12.09
N ARG A 10 25.58 -36.12 11.44
CA ARG A 10 26.87 -35.81 12.07
C ARG A 10 27.16 -34.30 12.23
N ALA A 11 26.27 -33.46 11.74
CA ALA A 11 26.48 -32.02 11.78
C ALA A 11 26.10 -31.46 13.17
N SER A 12 26.95 -30.58 13.69
CA SER A 12 26.65 -29.85 14.93
C SER A 12 25.43 -28.95 14.75
N PRO A 13 24.68 -28.61 15.82
CA PRO A 13 23.55 -27.68 15.73
C PRO A 13 23.88 -26.35 15.06
N GLY A 14 25.14 -25.87 15.23
CA GLY A 14 25.64 -24.67 14.56
C GLY A 14 25.83 -24.84 13.04
N GLU A 15 26.31 -26.00 12.60
CA GLU A 15 26.48 -26.30 11.16
C GLU A 15 25.12 -26.51 10.48
N ILE A 16 24.17 -27.11 11.18
CA ILE A 16 22.79 -27.26 10.70
C ILE A 16 22.15 -25.87 10.57
N LEU A 17 22.31 -25.00 11.57
CA LEU A 17 21.80 -23.65 11.54
C LEU A 17 22.47 -22.82 10.44
N LEU A 18 23.79 -22.95 10.28
CA LEU A 18 24.55 -22.24 9.25
C LEU A 18 24.20 -22.74 7.84
N SER A 19 24.07 -24.04 7.63
CA SER A 19 23.67 -24.62 6.34
C SER A 19 22.22 -24.28 6.00
N ALA A 20 21.32 -24.28 6.98
CA ALA A 20 19.96 -23.78 6.83
C ALA A 20 19.96 -22.29 6.45
N LEU A 21 20.75 -21.46 7.15
CA LEU A 21 20.88 -20.04 6.85
C LEU A 21 21.39 -19.81 5.43
N PHE A 22 22.41 -20.56 4.98
CA PHE A 22 22.95 -20.49 3.61
C PHE A 22 21.98 -21.04 2.56
N ALA A 23 21.20 -22.06 2.86
CA ALA A 23 20.16 -22.57 1.96
C ALA A 23 18.97 -21.60 1.85
N LEU A 24 18.71 -20.83 2.90
CA LEU A 24 17.64 -19.83 3.00
C LEU A 24 18.04 -18.51 2.31
N LEU A 25 19.34 -18.19 2.29
CA LEU A 25 19.85 -16.91 1.77
C LEU A 25 19.33 -16.58 0.35
N PRO A 26 19.30 -17.50 -0.62
CA PRO A 26 18.83 -17.18 -1.97
C PRO A 26 17.33 -16.88 -2.06
N ALA A 27 16.50 -17.62 -1.30
CA ALA A 27 15.06 -17.39 -1.29
C ALA A 27 14.71 -16.06 -0.62
N TYR A 28 15.45 -15.69 0.45
CA TYR A 28 15.26 -14.45 1.17
C TYR A 28 16.06 -13.29 0.63
N LEU A 29 17.09 -13.52 -0.16
CA LEU A 29 17.93 -12.46 -0.72
C LEU A 29 17.07 -11.45 -1.47
N LEU A 30 16.11 -11.90 -2.26
CA LEU A 30 15.17 -11.03 -2.95
C LEU A 30 14.32 -10.22 -1.96
N LEU A 31 13.75 -10.87 -0.95
CA LEU A 31 12.92 -10.21 0.07
C LEU A 31 13.76 -9.24 0.91
N VAL A 32 14.99 -9.61 1.26
CA VAL A 32 15.93 -8.75 1.99
C VAL A 32 16.32 -7.53 1.16
N ILE A 33 16.65 -7.71 -0.13
CA ILE A 33 16.96 -6.60 -1.03
C ILE A 33 15.75 -5.66 -1.14
N LEU A 34 14.56 -6.20 -1.35
CA LEU A 34 13.33 -5.41 -1.42
C LEU A 34 13.06 -4.67 -0.09
N ALA A 35 13.29 -5.33 1.03
CA ALA A 35 13.15 -4.70 2.36
C ALA A 35 14.13 -3.54 2.55
N LEU A 36 15.40 -3.72 2.15
CA LEU A 36 16.42 -2.66 2.22
C LEU A 36 16.13 -1.50 1.27
N LEU A 37 15.53 -1.76 0.11
CA LEU A 37 15.16 -0.73 -0.87
C LEU A 37 13.86 0.01 -0.50
N ALA A 38 12.96 -0.61 0.26
CA ALA A 38 11.65 -0.06 0.55
C ALA A 38 11.72 1.33 1.23
N PHE A 39 12.55 1.46 2.26
CA PHE A 39 12.67 2.73 2.99
C PHE A 39 13.29 3.85 2.14
N PRO A 40 14.51 3.71 1.56
CA PRO A 40 15.12 4.81 0.81
C PRO A 40 14.29 5.18 -0.42
N MET A 41 13.77 4.21 -1.15
CA MET A 41 12.92 4.46 -2.31
C MET A 41 11.69 5.31 -1.93
N THR A 42 10.96 4.89 -0.90
CA THR A 42 9.74 5.55 -0.46
C THR A 42 10.02 6.92 0.14
N PHE A 43 10.98 6.99 1.05
CA PHE A 43 11.32 8.23 1.74
C PHE A 43 11.83 9.31 0.79
N PHE A 44 12.79 9.00 -0.09
CA PHE A 44 13.34 9.99 -0.99
C PHE A 44 12.34 10.43 -2.06
N ALA A 45 11.48 9.52 -2.56
CA ALA A 45 10.43 9.89 -3.50
C ALA A 45 9.45 10.88 -2.88
N HIS A 46 8.91 10.57 -1.70
CA HIS A 46 7.94 11.44 -1.04
C HIS A 46 8.55 12.74 -0.50
N ARG A 47 9.79 12.68 0.00
CA ARG A 47 10.53 13.88 0.39
C ARG A 47 10.80 14.80 -0.80
N GLY A 48 11.22 14.24 -1.94
CA GLY A 48 11.42 14.98 -3.17
C GLY A 48 10.15 15.69 -3.63
N LEU A 49 9.04 14.94 -3.64
CA LEU A 49 7.72 15.49 -3.99
C LEU A 49 7.28 16.59 -3.02
N THR A 50 7.45 16.38 -1.71
CA THR A 50 7.15 17.40 -0.68
C THR A 50 7.95 18.67 -0.93
N ARG A 51 9.26 18.57 -1.15
CA ARG A 51 10.13 19.73 -1.44
C ARG A 51 9.72 20.45 -2.71
N PHE A 52 9.34 19.68 -3.73
CA PHE A 52 8.85 20.27 -4.96
C PHE A 52 7.58 21.10 -4.72
N VAL A 53 6.60 20.60 -3.98
CA VAL A 53 5.38 21.36 -3.65
C VAL A 53 5.71 22.57 -2.76
N LEU A 54 6.59 22.41 -1.78
CA LEU A 54 7.04 23.49 -0.90
C LEU A 54 7.75 24.63 -1.65
N SER A 55 8.32 24.39 -2.84
CA SER A 55 8.99 25.40 -3.66
C SER A 55 8.02 26.36 -4.35
N GLY A 56 6.73 26.01 -4.47
CA GLY A 56 5.69 26.89 -5.03
C GLY A 56 5.28 28.01 -4.09
N ARG A 57 4.31 28.81 -4.50
CA ARG A 57 3.73 29.87 -3.67
C ARG A 57 2.96 29.28 -2.47
N GLU A 58 2.68 30.10 -1.49
CA GLU A 58 1.86 29.70 -0.36
C GLU A 58 0.45 29.32 -0.84
N GLY A 59 -0.03 28.13 -0.46
CA GLY A 59 -1.32 27.59 -0.86
C GLY A 59 -1.36 26.91 -2.24
N SER A 60 -0.24 26.95 -3.02
CA SER A 60 -0.15 26.25 -4.30
C SER A 60 -0.06 24.73 -4.08
N ASP A 61 -0.92 23.99 -4.75
CA ASP A 61 -0.85 22.54 -4.83
C ASP A 61 0.15 22.06 -5.91
N ILE A 62 0.33 20.75 -6.04
CA ILE A 62 1.28 20.22 -7.04
C ILE A 62 0.96 20.66 -8.45
N THR A 63 -0.32 20.83 -8.80
CA THR A 63 -0.72 21.22 -10.15
C THR A 63 -0.38 22.65 -10.46
N ASP A 64 -0.45 23.54 -9.47
CA ASP A 64 -0.02 24.93 -9.57
C ASP A 64 1.49 25.04 -9.63
N VAL A 65 2.20 24.32 -8.76
CA VAL A 65 3.69 24.36 -8.69
C VAL A 65 4.31 23.83 -9.99
N VAL A 66 3.73 22.79 -10.59
CA VAL A 66 4.17 22.29 -11.90
C VAL A 66 4.01 23.37 -12.98
N GLU A 67 2.92 24.14 -12.96
CA GLU A 67 2.72 25.24 -13.90
C GLU A 67 3.69 26.41 -13.64
N GLU A 68 3.94 26.74 -12.38
CA GLU A 68 4.91 27.78 -11.99
C GLU A 68 6.31 27.47 -12.51
N HIS A 69 6.75 26.21 -12.48
CA HIS A 69 8.11 25.83 -12.86
C HIS A 69 8.27 25.51 -14.36
N PHE A 70 7.26 24.92 -14.98
CA PHE A 70 7.36 24.38 -16.35
C PHE A 70 6.49 25.12 -17.37
N GLY A 71 5.69 26.10 -16.90
CA GLY A 71 4.74 26.83 -17.73
C GLY A 71 3.47 26.05 -18.06
N LEU A 72 2.48 26.75 -18.62
CA LEU A 72 1.12 26.26 -18.82
C LEU A 72 1.03 24.94 -19.62
N LYS A 73 1.76 24.83 -20.74
CA LYS A 73 1.65 23.64 -21.62
C LYS A 73 2.24 22.40 -20.97
N ALA A 74 3.47 22.49 -20.46
CA ALA A 74 4.11 21.38 -19.77
C ALA A 74 3.40 21.07 -18.45
N GLY A 75 2.98 22.10 -17.71
CA GLY A 75 2.17 21.98 -16.52
C GLY A 75 0.86 21.23 -16.74
N ALA A 76 0.15 21.52 -17.83
CA ALA A 76 -1.08 20.79 -18.20
C ALA A 76 -0.80 19.31 -18.51
N LEU A 77 0.27 19.01 -19.27
CA LEU A 77 0.67 17.63 -19.57
C LEU A 77 1.05 16.85 -18.31
N ILE A 78 1.86 17.45 -17.45
CA ILE A 78 2.29 16.80 -16.18
C ILE A 78 1.08 16.58 -15.25
N THR A 79 0.17 17.55 -15.17
CA THR A 79 -1.08 17.41 -14.40
C THR A 79 -1.96 16.29 -14.95
N LEU A 80 -2.03 16.14 -16.29
CA LEU A 80 -2.73 15.03 -16.94
C LEU A 80 -2.11 13.67 -16.56
N LEU A 81 -0.78 13.57 -16.65
CA LEU A 81 -0.06 12.35 -16.25
C LEU A 81 -0.25 12.04 -14.77
N TYR A 82 -0.21 13.05 -13.89
CA TYR A 82 -0.48 12.92 -12.47
C TYR A 82 -1.90 12.36 -12.21
N PHE A 83 -2.91 12.95 -12.85
CA PHE A 83 -4.28 12.45 -12.74
C PHE A 83 -4.40 10.98 -13.19
N PHE A 84 -3.86 10.65 -14.37
CA PHE A 84 -3.92 9.29 -14.89
C PHE A 84 -3.03 8.29 -14.14
N ALA A 85 -2.03 8.75 -13.42
CA ALA A 85 -1.26 7.88 -12.51
C ALA A 85 -2.07 7.49 -11.26
N ILE A 86 -2.98 8.34 -10.81
CA ILE A 86 -3.72 8.14 -9.56
C ILE A 86 -5.12 7.55 -9.79
N PHE A 87 -5.86 8.07 -10.78
CA PHE A 87 -7.25 7.69 -11.02
C PHE A 87 -7.49 6.19 -11.22
N PRO A 88 -6.68 5.45 -12.01
CA PRO A 88 -6.86 4.00 -12.16
C PRO A 88 -6.69 3.23 -10.84
N ILE A 89 -5.90 3.74 -9.90
CA ILE A 89 -5.70 3.13 -8.58
C ILE A 89 -7.01 3.13 -7.77
N LEU A 90 -7.86 4.15 -7.93
CA LEU A 90 -9.19 4.18 -7.30
C LEU A 90 -10.05 3.00 -7.79
N LEU A 91 -9.95 2.62 -9.06
CA LEU A 91 -10.66 1.47 -9.60
C LEU A 91 -10.14 0.17 -8.98
N ILE A 92 -8.83 0.04 -8.80
CA ILE A 92 -8.21 -1.12 -8.14
C ILE A 92 -8.73 -1.25 -6.70
N TYR A 93 -8.76 -0.16 -5.94
CA TYR A 93 -9.32 -0.17 -4.57
C TYR A 93 -10.81 -0.49 -4.55
N SER A 94 -11.57 -0.01 -5.52
CA SER A 94 -13.00 -0.33 -5.64
C SER A 94 -13.23 -1.83 -5.87
N VAL A 95 -12.43 -2.45 -6.74
CA VAL A 95 -12.45 -3.90 -6.98
C VAL A 95 -12.03 -4.67 -5.74
N ALA A 96 -10.92 -4.27 -5.09
CA ALA A 96 -10.42 -4.94 -3.89
C ALA A 96 -11.42 -4.85 -2.73
N LEU A 97 -12.07 -3.69 -2.53
CA LEU A 97 -13.10 -3.51 -1.51
C LEU A 97 -14.30 -4.42 -1.76
N THR A 98 -14.77 -4.46 -3.01
CA THR A 98 -15.90 -5.32 -3.41
C THR A 98 -15.58 -6.80 -3.18
N ASN A 99 -14.38 -7.25 -3.55
CA ASN A 99 -13.94 -8.63 -3.32
C ASN A 99 -13.86 -8.94 -1.82
N THR A 100 -13.30 -8.04 -1.02
CA THR A 100 -13.18 -8.22 0.44
C THR A 100 -14.55 -8.36 1.10
N VAL A 101 -15.51 -7.49 0.76
CA VAL A 101 -16.86 -7.53 1.32
C VAL A 101 -17.64 -8.75 0.82
N SER A 102 -17.54 -9.08 -0.47
CA SER A 102 -18.17 -10.27 -1.03
C SER A 102 -17.69 -11.55 -0.35
N SER A 103 -16.35 -11.71 -0.21
CA SER A 103 -15.74 -12.83 0.50
C SER A 103 -16.19 -12.93 1.95
N PHE A 104 -16.24 -11.80 2.66
CA PHE A 104 -16.71 -11.72 4.04
C PHE A 104 -18.18 -12.16 4.18
N MET A 105 -19.05 -11.70 3.29
CA MET A 105 -20.46 -12.12 3.29
C MET A 105 -20.61 -13.62 3.08
N GLU A 106 -19.85 -14.17 2.12
CA GLU A 106 -19.97 -15.57 1.73
C GLU A 106 -19.38 -16.51 2.79
N HIS A 107 -18.16 -16.23 3.27
CA HIS A 107 -17.43 -17.19 4.13
C HIS A 107 -17.66 -16.98 5.63
N GLN A 108 -17.83 -15.74 6.11
CA GLN A 108 -17.98 -15.45 7.53
C GLN A 108 -19.44 -15.26 7.95
N LEU A 109 -20.25 -14.61 7.11
CA LEU A 109 -21.65 -14.40 7.41
C LEU A 109 -22.57 -15.49 6.83
N HIS A 110 -22.06 -16.32 5.92
CA HIS A 110 -22.82 -17.35 5.19
C HIS A 110 -24.04 -16.76 4.46
N ILE A 111 -23.91 -15.54 3.93
CA ILE A 111 -24.93 -14.81 3.19
C ILE A 111 -24.50 -14.70 1.75
N LEU A 112 -25.41 -15.04 0.81
CA LEU A 112 -25.15 -14.86 -0.61
C LEU A 112 -24.95 -13.37 -0.91
N PRO A 113 -23.78 -12.95 -1.45
CA PRO A 113 -23.56 -11.57 -1.79
C PRO A 113 -24.49 -11.14 -2.93
N PRO A 114 -24.92 -9.85 -2.92
CA PRO A 114 -25.71 -9.33 -4.02
C PRO A 114 -24.89 -9.30 -5.33
N PRO A 115 -25.53 -9.12 -6.50
CA PRO A 115 -24.83 -8.98 -7.77
C PRO A 115 -23.68 -7.99 -7.65
N ARG A 116 -22.48 -8.37 -8.15
CA ARG A 116 -21.23 -7.64 -7.98
C ARG A 116 -21.34 -6.15 -8.30
N ALA A 117 -22.08 -5.80 -9.36
CA ALA A 117 -22.28 -4.40 -9.77
C ALA A 117 -23.04 -3.59 -8.69
N ILE A 118 -24.06 -4.20 -8.07
CA ILE A 118 -24.85 -3.55 -7.00
C ILE A 118 -23.98 -3.36 -5.76
N LEU A 119 -23.25 -4.41 -5.35
CA LEU A 119 -22.36 -4.32 -4.19
C LEU A 119 -21.29 -3.24 -4.39
N ALA A 120 -20.62 -3.24 -5.54
CA ALA A 120 -19.62 -2.23 -5.88
C ALA A 120 -20.22 -0.81 -5.85
N PHE A 121 -21.39 -0.63 -6.45
CA PHE A 121 -22.07 0.66 -6.49
C PHE A 121 -22.40 1.18 -5.08
N VAL A 122 -22.96 0.34 -4.21
CA VAL A 122 -23.28 0.72 -2.84
C VAL A 122 -22.03 1.08 -2.04
N LEU A 123 -20.97 0.28 -2.15
CA LEU A 123 -19.71 0.55 -1.44
C LEU A 123 -19.05 1.84 -1.90
N ILE A 124 -19.00 2.08 -3.22
CA ILE A 124 -18.43 3.33 -3.77
C ILE A 124 -19.26 4.53 -3.38
N LEU A 125 -20.61 4.44 -3.43
CA LEU A 125 -21.47 5.53 -2.97
C LEU A 125 -21.27 5.83 -1.49
N GLY A 126 -21.06 4.79 -0.65
CA GLY A 126 -20.74 4.98 0.76
C GLY A 126 -19.43 5.74 0.96
N LEU A 127 -18.36 5.40 0.21
CA LEU A 127 -17.10 6.14 0.23
C LEU A 127 -17.24 7.57 -0.28
N LEU A 128 -18.01 7.79 -1.36
CA LEU A 128 -18.29 9.13 -1.89
C LEU A 128 -19.15 9.97 -0.93
N ALA A 129 -20.00 9.35 -0.14
CA ALA A 129 -20.72 10.06 0.92
C ALA A 129 -19.78 10.59 2.01
N VAL A 130 -18.75 9.81 2.37
CA VAL A 130 -17.69 10.28 3.28
C VAL A 130 -16.91 11.45 2.64
N VAL A 131 -16.58 11.35 1.35
CA VAL A 131 -15.91 12.42 0.61
C VAL A 131 -16.70 13.72 0.64
N ARG A 132 -18.02 13.67 0.54
CA ARG A 132 -18.90 14.86 0.63
C ARG A 132 -18.84 15.60 1.96
N CYS A 133 -18.33 14.96 3.03
CA CYS A 133 -18.12 15.62 4.30
C CYS A 133 -16.92 16.60 4.29
N GLY A 134 -16.16 16.64 3.21
CA GLY A 134 -15.04 17.53 3.00
C GLY A 134 -13.69 16.94 3.40
N GLU A 135 -12.62 17.49 2.83
CA GLU A 135 -11.24 17.01 2.98
C GLU A 135 -10.80 16.93 4.44
N GLN A 136 -11.16 17.91 5.27
CA GLN A 136 -10.78 17.94 6.69
C GLN A 136 -11.37 16.75 7.46
N VAL A 137 -12.61 16.35 7.15
CA VAL A 137 -13.27 15.21 7.76
C VAL A 137 -12.59 13.91 7.33
N ILE A 138 -12.24 13.81 6.04
CA ILE A 138 -11.49 12.66 5.50
C ILE A 138 -10.15 12.52 6.22
N VAL A 139 -9.34 13.58 6.28
CA VAL A 139 -8.02 13.56 6.92
C VAL A 139 -8.14 13.22 8.41
N LYS A 140 -9.13 13.79 9.12
CA LYS A 140 -9.39 13.48 10.53
C LYS A 140 -9.78 12.01 10.72
N ALA A 141 -10.69 11.49 9.92
CA ALA A 141 -11.10 10.09 9.95
C ALA A 141 -9.92 9.14 9.67
N MET A 142 -9.14 9.44 8.64
CA MET A 142 -7.93 8.67 8.31
C MET A 142 -6.92 8.69 9.47
N SER A 143 -6.70 9.84 10.10
CA SER A 143 -5.77 9.98 11.23
C SER A 143 -6.22 9.17 12.45
N LEU A 144 -7.53 9.19 12.77
CA LEU A 144 -8.08 8.41 13.87
C LEU A 144 -7.95 6.91 13.65
N MET A 145 -8.05 6.46 12.40
CA MET A 145 -7.95 5.04 12.03
C MET A 145 -6.50 4.51 11.98
N VAL A 146 -5.47 5.38 11.94
CA VAL A 146 -4.07 4.94 11.78
C VAL A 146 -3.61 4.08 12.94
N TYR A 147 -3.79 4.53 14.19
CA TYR A 147 -3.28 3.79 15.35
C TYR A 147 -4.01 2.46 15.57
N PRO A 148 -5.35 2.38 15.57
CA PRO A 148 -6.04 1.10 15.63
C PRO A 148 -5.64 0.14 14.51
N PHE A 149 -5.45 0.65 13.30
CA PHE A 149 -5.01 -0.14 12.16
C PHE A 149 -3.60 -0.72 12.37
N ILE A 150 -2.63 0.10 12.81
CA ILE A 150 -1.26 -0.35 13.11
C ILE A 150 -1.28 -1.43 14.18
N VAL A 151 -2.01 -1.21 15.28
CA VAL A 151 -2.11 -2.18 16.37
C VAL A 151 -2.74 -3.49 15.90
N ALA A 152 -3.82 -3.42 15.13
CA ALA A 152 -4.49 -4.61 14.60
C ALA A 152 -3.61 -5.40 13.62
N LEU A 153 -2.89 -4.69 12.74
CA LEU A 153 -1.96 -5.32 11.79
C LEU A 153 -0.78 -5.98 12.52
N LEU A 154 -0.22 -5.30 13.54
CA LEU A 154 0.84 -5.85 14.38
C LEU A 154 0.36 -7.07 15.16
N PHE A 155 -0.83 -6.98 15.77
CA PHE A 155 -1.43 -8.11 16.48
C PHE A 155 -1.56 -9.34 15.58
N LEU A 156 -2.08 -9.15 14.37
CA LEU A 156 -2.22 -10.24 13.40
C LEU A 156 -0.85 -10.80 12.99
N ALA A 157 0.13 -9.92 12.72
CA ALA A 157 1.48 -10.35 12.36
C ALA A 157 2.13 -11.18 13.47
N VAL A 158 2.01 -10.76 14.74
CA VAL A 158 2.50 -11.50 15.92
C VAL A 158 1.73 -12.81 16.11
N TYR A 159 0.41 -12.80 15.91
CA TYR A 159 -0.41 -14.01 16.00
C TYR A 159 0.03 -15.09 14.99
N LEU A 160 0.52 -14.70 13.83
CA LEU A 160 1.01 -15.62 12.81
C LEU A 160 2.37 -16.25 13.16
N VAL A 161 3.17 -15.67 14.08
CA VAL A 161 4.52 -16.16 14.41
C VAL A 161 4.56 -17.64 14.84
N PRO A 162 3.66 -18.14 15.72
CA PRO A 162 3.63 -19.55 16.07
C PRO A 162 3.24 -20.48 14.91
N HIS A 163 2.65 -19.92 13.83
CA HIS A 163 2.21 -20.65 12.65
C HIS A 163 3.23 -20.61 11.50
N TRP A 164 4.43 -20.07 11.73
CA TRP A 164 5.49 -20.05 10.72
C TRP A 164 5.97 -21.47 10.46
N THR A 165 5.60 -22.00 9.31
CA THR A 165 6.01 -23.34 8.86
C THR A 165 7.29 -23.33 8.04
N GLY A 166 7.70 -22.15 7.59
CA GLY A 166 8.82 -22.03 6.66
C GLY A 166 8.59 -22.73 5.33
N GLY A 167 7.33 -22.97 4.94
CA GLY A 167 6.99 -23.70 3.72
C GLY A 167 7.60 -23.14 2.44
N ILE A 168 7.76 -21.83 2.36
CA ILE A 168 8.50 -21.18 1.26
C ILE A 168 10.00 -21.52 1.26
N LEU A 169 10.54 -21.92 2.42
CA LEU A 169 11.93 -22.26 2.61
C LEU A 169 12.27 -23.64 2.05
N SER A 170 11.33 -24.56 2.16
CA SER A 170 11.50 -25.94 1.69
C SER A 170 11.46 -26.06 0.17
N THR A 171 10.89 -25.07 -0.53
CA THR A 171 10.80 -25.06 -2.00
C THR A 171 11.96 -24.34 -2.67
N ALA A 172 12.79 -23.59 -1.92
CA ALA A 172 13.92 -22.83 -2.46
C ALA A 172 15.20 -23.66 -2.47
N SER A 173 15.23 -24.71 -3.29
CA SER A 173 16.42 -25.61 -3.37
C SER A 173 17.53 -25.13 -4.31
N GLU A 174 17.32 -24.10 -5.13
CA GLU A 174 18.31 -23.60 -6.08
C GLU A 174 18.43 -22.07 -6.03
N VAL A 175 19.68 -21.58 -6.07
CA VAL A 175 19.95 -20.15 -6.25
C VAL A 175 19.50 -19.75 -7.65
N PRO A 176 18.58 -18.79 -7.80
CA PRO A 176 18.14 -18.38 -9.13
C PRO A 176 19.32 -17.79 -9.91
N ALA A 177 19.35 -18.05 -11.23
CA ALA A 177 20.33 -17.43 -12.11
C ALA A 177 20.29 -15.89 -11.95
N PRO A 178 21.44 -15.19 -12.03
CA PRO A 178 21.50 -13.74 -11.87
C PRO A 178 20.52 -12.97 -12.77
N SER A 179 20.31 -13.43 -13.99
CA SER A 179 19.33 -12.85 -14.92
C SER A 179 17.89 -13.01 -14.44
N ALA A 180 17.53 -14.16 -13.87
CA ALA A 180 16.22 -14.40 -13.29
C ALA A 180 15.98 -13.53 -12.03
N LEU A 181 17.00 -13.39 -11.19
CA LEU A 181 16.96 -12.51 -10.01
C LEU A 181 16.75 -11.05 -10.42
N LEU A 182 17.52 -10.55 -11.39
CA LEU A 182 17.37 -9.17 -11.88
C LEU A 182 15.98 -8.93 -12.50
N ASN A 183 15.46 -9.88 -13.28
CA ASN A 183 14.11 -9.77 -13.84
C ASN A 183 13.05 -9.74 -12.76
N THR A 184 13.18 -10.59 -11.74
CA THR A 184 12.22 -10.60 -10.60
C THR A 184 12.30 -9.31 -9.80
N LEU A 185 13.50 -8.78 -9.55
CA LEU A 185 13.68 -7.47 -8.90
C LEU A 185 13.03 -6.36 -9.72
N TRP A 186 13.24 -6.35 -11.04
CA TRP A 186 12.62 -5.37 -11.94
C TRP A 186 11.09 -5.41 -11.88
N LEU A 187 10.50 -6.60 -11.92
CA LEU A 187 9.06 -6.78 -11.83
C LEU A 187 8.49 -6.50 -10.42
N ALA A 188 9.32 -6.59 -9.37
CA ALA A 188 8.91 -6.27 -8.01
C ALA A 188 8.85 -4.75 -7.75
N ILE A 189 9.60 -3.91 -8.48
CA ILE A 189 9.62 -2.45 -8.29
C ILE A 189 8.21 -1.84 -8.37
N PRO A 190 7.38 -2.09 -9.40
CA PRO A 190 6.02 -1.55 -9.45
C PRO A 190 5.15 -1.97 -8.27
N VAL A 191 5.29 -3.22 -7.80
CA VAL A 191 4.55 -3.75 -6.64
C VAL A 191 4.98 -3.03 -5.36
N MET A 192 6.28 -2.80 -5.18
CA MET A 192 6.81 -2.03 -4.04
C MET A 192 6.33 -0.58 -4.07
N VAL A 193 6.42 0.07 -5.24
CA VAL A 193 5.91 1.43 -5.41
C VAL A 193 4.44 1.47 -5.02
N PHE A 194 3.62 0.56 -5.52
CA PHE A 194 2.20 0.50 -5.19
C PHE A 194 1.95 0.27 -3.69
N SER A 195 2.71 -0.62 -3.05
CA SER A 195 2.53 -0.99 -1.65
C SER A 195 2.85 0.15 -0.67
N PHE A 196 3.79 1.02 -1.03
CA PHE A 196 4.27 2.10 -0.17
C PHE A 196 3.92 3.50 -0.69
N ASN A 197 3.19 3.59 -1.82
CA ASN A 197 2.85 4.87 -2.43
C ASN A 197 1.73 5.59 -1.68
N HIS A 198 2.02 6.79 -1.23
CA HIS A 198 1.02 7.75 -0.77
C HIS A 198 1.26 9.15 -1.36
N SER A 199 1.90 9.19 -2.53
CA SER A 199 2.09 10.43 -3.31
C SER A 199 0.81 11.26 -3.47
N PRO A 200 -0.40 10.65 -3.60
CA PRO A 200 -1.64 11.42 -3.76
C PRO A 200 -1.98 12.36 -2.61
N ILE A 201 -1.48 12.09 -1.41
CA ILE A 201 -1.73 12.96 -0.24
C ILE A 201 -0.54 13.87 0.08
N ILE A 202 0.59 13.70 -0.60
CA ILE A 202 1.81 14.46 -0.31
C ILE A 202 1.66 15.94 -0.69
N SER A 203 0.92 16.25 -1.75
CA SER A 203 0.64 17.63 -2.12
C SER A 203 -0.12 18.37 -1.02
N ALA A 204 -1.26 17.85 -0.60
CA ALA A 204 -2.05 18.40 0.50
C ALA A 204 -1.26 18.46 1.81
N PHE A 205 -0.46 17.43 2.12
CA PHE A 205 0.44 17.42 3.27
C PHE A 205 1.46 18.58 3.20
N ALA A 206 2.13 18.77 2.07
CA ALA A 206 3.12 19.83 1.90
C ALA A 206 2.51 21.23 2.05
N VAL A 207 1.33 21.45 1.46
CA VAL A 207 0.59 22.71 1.59
C VAL A 207 0.26 23.00 3.06
N ASP A 208 -0.23 22.00 3.79
CA ASP A 208 -0.54 22.15 5.22
C ASP A 208 0.73 22.41 6.06
N GLN A 209 1.83 21.68 5.80
CA GLN A 209 3.11 21.91 6.48
C GLN A 209 3.64 23.32 6.22
N LYS A 210 3.52 23.83 5.00
CA LYS A 210 3.94 25.20 4.66
C LYS A 210 3.15 26.24 5.45
N ARG A 211 1.83 26.03 5.54
CA ARG A 211 0.94 26.91 6.33
C ARG A 211 1.25 26.85 7.82
N GLN A 212 1.59 25.66 8.36
CA GLN A 212 1.81 25.48 9.79
C GLN A 212 3.20 25.91 10.25
N TYR A 213 4.25 25.65 9.46
CA TYR A 213 5.65 25.80 9.87
C TYR A 213 6.42 26.86 9.08
N GLY A 214 5.84 27.46 8.03
CA GLY A 214 6.49 28.52 7.24
C GLY A 214 7.87 28.12 6.74
N ALA A 215 8.90 28.89 7.10
CA ALA A 215 10.27 28.65 6.70
C ALA A 215 10.86 27.29 7.16
N ASN A 216 10.33 26.72 8.25
CA ASN A 216 10.79 25.44 8.80
C ASN A 216 10.05 24.23 8.19
N ALA A 217 9.17 24.43 7.22
CA ALA A 217 8.32 23.38 6.64
C ALA A 217 9.12 22.22 6.02
N ASP A 218 10.23 22.48 5.32
CA ASP A 218 11.06 21.43 4.70
C ASP A 218 11.67 20.50 5.75
N GLU A 219 12.26 21.08 6.80
CA GLU A 219 12.89 20.29 7.87
C GLU A 219 11.84 19.47 8.63
N ARG A 220 10.73 20.10 9.03
CA ARG A 220 9.64 19.43 9.76
C ARG A 220 8.98 18.34 8.93
N SER A 221 8.68 18.60 7.67
CA SER A 221 8.14 17.59 6.77
C SER A 221 9.10 16.42 6.60
N SER A 222 10.39 16.67 6.44
CA SER A 222 11.41 15.62 6.32
C SER A 222 11.47 14.74 7.57
N GLN A 223 11.39 15.33 8.77
CA GLN A 223 11.36 14.59 10.04
C GLN A 223 10.10 13.73 10.18
N ILE A 224 8.94 14.30 9.86
CA ILE A 224 7.65 13.58 9.90
C ILE A 224 7.68 12.41 8.91
N LEU A 225 8.06 12.66 7.66
CA LEU A 225 8.14 11.63 6.62
C LEU A 225 9.12 10.52 7.01
N SER A 226 10.32 10.85 7.50
CA SER A 226 11.30 9.85 7.90
C SER A 226 10.75 8.89 8.97
N ARG A 227 10.13 9.43 10.01
CA ARG A 227 9.56 8.63 11.11
C ARG A 227 8.36 7.80 10.63
N ALA A 228 7.46 8.42 9.86
CA ALA A 228 6.27 7.74 9.34
C ALA A 228 6.65 6.61 8.38
N HIS A 229 7.60 6.85 7.46
CA HIS A 229 8.05 5.83 6.51
C HIS A 229 8.81 4.69 7.18
N LEU A 230 9.66 4.99 8.17
CA LEU A 230 10.34 3.94 8.92
C LEU A 230 9.33 3.03 9.64
N LEU A 231 8.38 3.62 10.36
CA LEU A 231 7.32 2.86 11.02
C LEU A 231 6.51 2.02 10.03
N MET A 232 6.08 2.64 8.93
CA MET A 232 5.29 1.96 7.89
C MET A 232 6.06 0.79 7.27
N VAL A 233 7.32 0.99 6.87
CA VAL A 233 8.14 -0.04 6.25
C VAL A 233 8.36 -1.21 7.21
N VAL A 234 8.72 -0.95 8.47
CA VAL A 234 8.92 -2.00 9.47
C VAL A 234 7.64 -2.80 9.68
N MET A 235 6.50 -2.12 9.83
CA MET A 235 5.21 -2.78 10.09
C MET A 235 4.73 -3.60 8.91
N VAL A 236 4.80 -3.03 7.70
CA VAL A 236 4.36 -3.73 6.47
C VAL A 236 5.26 -4.93 6.19
N LEU A 237 6.58 -4.77 6.31
CA LEU A 237 7.50 -5.88 6.10
C LEU A 237 7.30 -6.99 7.13
N PHE A 238 7.14 -6.66 8.40
CA PHE A 238 6.88 -7.65 9.44
C PHE A 238 5.59 -8.43 9.15
N PHE A 239 4.53 -7.75 8.74
CA PHE A 239 3.28 -8.40 8.34
C PHE A 239 3.47 -9.29 7.09
N VAL A 240 4.12 -8.78 6.05
CA VAL A 240 4.39 -9.53 4.81
C VAL A 240 5.23 -10.78 5.10
N PHE A 241 6.30 -10.64 5.89
CA PHE A 241 7.12 -11.78 6.30
C PHE A 241 6.31 -12.81 7.10
N SER A 242 5.47 -12.35 8.03
CA SER A 242 4.61 -13.25 8.81
C SER A 242 3.66 -14.04 7.90
N CYS A 243 3.05 -13.40 6.90
CA CYS A 243 2.19 -14.09 5.93
C CYS A 243 2.97 -15.09 5.08
N VAL A 244 4.13 -14.69 4.53
CA VAL A 244 4.95 -15.53 3.65
C VAL A 244 5.53 -16.74 4.39
N LEU A 245 5.88 -16.59 5.66
CA LEU A 245 6.40 -17.68 6.48
C LEU A 245 5.30 -18.63 6.96
N THR A 246 4.07 -18.15 7.06
CA THR A 246 2.90 -18.95 7.51
C THR A 246 2.30 -19.73 6.36
N LEU A 247 2.19 -19.11 5.17
CA LEU A 247 1.48 -19.70 4.03
C LEU A 247 2.44 -20.45 3.09
N SER A 248 1.97 -21.56 2.54
CA SER A 248 2.70 -22.30 1.50
C SER A 248 2.63 -21.53 0.15
N PRO A 249 3.56 -21.80 -0.78
CA PRO A 249 3.50 -21.23 -2.14
C PRO A 249 2.19 -21.55 -2.88
N ALA A 250 1.61 -22.73 -2.64
CA ALA A 250 0.33 -23.12 -3.23
C ALA A 250 -0.82 -22.26 -2.70
N GLN A 251 -0.86 -21.98 -1.40
CA GLN A 251 -1.87 -21.12 -0.78
C GLN A 251 -1.73 -19.65 -1.25
N LEU A 252 -0.51 -19.17 -1.43
CA LEU A 252 -0.27 -17.83 -1.99
C LEU A 252 -0.74 -17.74 -3.45
N ALA A 253 -0.51 -18.81 -4.24
CA ALA A 253 -1.00 -18.89 -5.62
C ALA A 253 -2.53 -18.96 -5.68
N GLU A 254 -3.16 -19.70 -4.77
CA GLU A 254 -4.61 -19.78 -4.65
C GLU A 254 -5.24 -18.45 -4.28
N ALA A 255 -4.72 -17.73 -3.27
CA ALA A 255 -5.17 -16.39 -2.92
C ALA A 255 -5.12 -15.43 -4.11
N LYS A 256 -4.04 -15.52 -4.90
CA LYS A 256 -3.89 -14.75 -6.14
C LYS A 256 -4.93 -15.14 -7.20
N ALA A 257 -5.17 -16.44 -7.41
CA ALA A 257 -6.14 -16.94 -8.39
C ALA A 257 -7.57 -16.51 -8.04
N GLN A 258 -7.91 -16.49 -6.75
CA GLN A 258 -9.20 -16.03 -6.23
C GLN A 258 -9.31 -14.49 -6.20
N ASN A 259 -8.24 -13.76 -6.52
CA ASN A 259 -8.17 -12.30 -6.43
C ASN A 259 -8.61 -11.75 -5.05
N LEU A 260 -8.21 -12.45 -4.00
CA LEU A 260 -8.46 -12.07 -2.61
C LEU A 260 -7.29 -11.29 -2.03
N SER A 261 -7.59 -10.39 -1.09
CA SER A 261 -6.55 -9.86 -0.21
C SER A 261 -6.00 -10.99 0.67
N ILE A 262 -4.72 -10.94 1.03
CA ILE A 262 -4.14 -11.95 1.92
C ILE A 262 -4.86 -12.02 3.27
N LEU A 263 -5.41 -10.91 3.75
CA LEU A 263 -6.21 -10.86 4.96
C LEU A 263 -7.54 -11.62 4.81
N SER A 264 -8.22 -11.48 3.67
CA SER A 264 -9.42 -12.26 3.38
C SER A 264 -9.11 -13.75 3.22
N TYR A 265 -7.98 -14.08 2.59
CA TYR A 265 -7.53 -15.45 2.46
C TYR A 265 -7.25 -16.10 3.83
N LEU A 266 -6.53 -15.40 4.72
CA LEU A 266 -6.28 -15.87 6.09
C LEU A 266 -7.58 -16.06 6.86
N ALA A 267 -8.55 -15.16 6.73
CA ALA A 267 -9.85 -15.28 7.38
C ALA A 267 -10.63 -16.51 6.95
N ASN A 268 -10.48 -16.92 5.68
CA ASN A 268 -11.19 -18.08 5.13
C ASN A 268 -10.52 -19.42 5.48
N HIS A 269 -9.24 -19.43 5.86
CA HIS A 269 -8.44 -20.66 6.02
C HIS A 269 -8.00 -20.93 7.47
N PHE A 270 -8.04 -19.92 8.35
CA PHE A 270 -7.75 -20.11 9.76
C PHE A 270 -9.04 -20.40 10.53
N ASP A 271 -9.08 -21.53 11.21
CA ASP A 271 -10.18 -21.91 12.09
C ASP A 271 -10.09 -21.18 13.44
N ASN A 272 -10.16 -19.83 13.37
CA ASN A 272 -10.14 -18.95 14.51
C ASN A 272 -11.13 -17.80 14.30
N PRO A 273 -12.22 -17.73 15.12
CA PRO A 273 -13.25 -16.70 14.97
C PRO A 273 -12.70 -15.28 14.99
N THR A 274 -11.66 -15.02 15.79
CA THR A 274 -11.05 -13.66 15.86
C THR A 274 -10.44 -13.27 14.53
N ILE A 275 -9.70 -14.18 13.87
CA ILE A 275 -9.12 -13.90 12.56
C ILE A 275 -10.19 -13.82 11.49
N ALA A 276 -11.18 -14.71 11.53
CA ALA A 276 -12.26 -14.76 10.57
C ALA A 276 -12.99 -13.40 10.45
N PHE A 277 -13.16 -12.68 11.55
CA PHE A 277 -13.83 -11.38 11.56
C PHE A 277 -12.86 -10.19 11.53
N ALA A 278 -11.75 -10.26 12.27
CA ALA A 278 -10.82 -9.13 12.37
C ALA A 278 -10.06 -8.89 11.05
N ALA A 279 -9.60 -9.94 10.38
CA ALA A 279 -8.78 -9.77 9.18
C ALA A 279 -9.54 -9.10 8.01
N PRO A 280 -10.78 -9.48 7.65
CA PRO A 280 -11.56 -8.76 6.64
C PRO A 280 -11.89 -7.32 7.04
N LEU A 281 -12.15 -7.06 8.33
CA LEU A 281 -12.37 -5.69 8.82
C LEU A 281 -11.12 -4.83 8.67
N ILE A 282 -9.94 -5.36 9.01
CA ILE A 282 -8.66 -4.69 8.80
C ILE A 282 -8.45 -4.41 7.30
N ALA A 283 -8.73 -5.38 6.43
CA ALA A 283 -8.64 -5.20 4.98
C ALA A 283 -9.59 -4.11 4.49
N PHE A 284 -10.84 -4.15 4.92
CA PHE A 284 -11.84 -3.13 4.57
C PHE A 284 -11.37 -1.72 4.95
N VAL A 285 -10.94 -1.52 6.20
CA VAL A 285 -10.48 -0.21 6.71
C VAL A 285 -9.24 0.25 5.93
N ALA A 286 -8.28 -0.65 5.68
CA ALA A 286 -7.06 -0.34 4.92
C ALA A 286 -7.38 0.13 3.49
N ILE A 287 -8.24 -0.63 2.79
CA ILE A 287 -8.62 -0.32 1.40
C ILE A 287 -9.43 0.96 1.33
N ALA A 288 -10.42 1.13 2.22
CA ALA A 288 -11.25 2.34 2.28
C ALA A 288 -10.41 3.59 2.55
N LYS A 289 -9.50 3.53 3.52
CA LYS A 289 -8.55 4.61 3.82
C LYS A 289 -7.66 4.94 2.61
N SER A 290 -7.14 3.92 1.94
CA SER A 290 -6.31 4.12 0.75
C SER A 290 -7.11 4.74 -0.41
N PHE A 291 -8.35 4.31 -0.61
CA PHE A 291 -9.25 4.93 -1.58
C PHE A 291 -9.44 6.42 -1.28
N LEU A 292 -9.77 6.79 -0.05
CA LEU A 292 -9.99 8.18 0.35
C LEU A 292 -8.74 9.05 0.13
N GLY A 293 -7.55 8.54 0.47
CA GLY A 293 -6.29 9.26 0.23
C GLY A 293 -6.01 9.47 -1.26
N HIS A 294 -6.24 8.46 -2.10
CA HIS A 294 -6.06 8.59 -3.56
C HIS A 294 -7.13 9.46 -4.20
N TYR A 295 -8.33 9.50 -3.63
CA TYR A 295 -9.38 10.41 -4.09
C TYR A 295 -8.96 11.88 -3.96
N ILE A 296 -8.30 12.28 -2.87
CA ILE A 296 -7.80 13.64 -2.68
C ILE A 296 -6.88 14.02 -3.86
N GLY A 297 -5.86 13.20 -4.15
CA GLY A 297 -4.93 13.49 -5.24
C GLY A 297 -5.57 13.43 -6.64
N ALA A 298 -6.51 12.50 -6.87
CA ALA A 298 -7.24 12.44 -8.14
C ALA A 298 -8.14 13.67 -8.34
N SER A 299 -8.81 14.12 -7.28
CA SER A 299 -9.63 15.34 -7.29
C SER A 299 -8.80 16.58 -7.58
N GLU A 300 -7.64 16.71 -6.91
CA GLU A 300 -6.67 17.80 -7.14
C GLU A 300 -6.20 17.81 -8.61
N GLY A 301 -5.79 16.65 -9.13
CA GLY A 301 -5.38 16.52 -10.53
C GLY A 301 -6.48 16.87 -11.53
N LEU A 302 -7.70 16.40 -11.30
CA LEU A 302 -8.85 16.71 -12.16
C LEU A 302 -9.19 18.21 -12.12
N LYS A 303 -9.21 18.80 -10.93
CA LYS A 303 -9.46 20.23 -10.73
C LYS A 303 -8.41 21.06 -11.44
N GLY A 304 -7.12 20.73 -11.29
CA GLY A 304 -6.01 21.38 -12.00
C GLY A 304 -6.18 21.31 -13.53
N LEU A 305 -6.59 20.17 -14.10
CA LEU A 305 -6.87 20.02 -15.53
C LEU A 305 -8.01 20.92 -16.01
N VAL A 306 -9.13 20.95 -15.28
CA VAL A 306 -10.29 21.78 -15.61
C VAL A 306 -9.93 23.25 -15.63
N LEU A 307 -9.15 23.71 -14.64
CA LEU A 307 -8.68 25.09 -14.54
C LEU A 307 -7.78 25.47 -15.73
N LYS A 308 -6.84 24.57 -16.12
CA LYS A 308 -5.88 24.79 -17.22
C LYS A 308 -6.54 24.76 -18.62
N THR A 309 -7.68 24.09 -18.77
CA THR A 309 -8.44 24.09 -20.04
C THR A 309 -9.27 25.36 -20.26
N GLY A 310 -9.21 26.34 -19.35
CA GLY A 310 -9.94 27.60 -19.46
C GLY A 310 -11.43 27.53 -19.15
N ARG A 311 -11.94 26.38 -18.70
CA ARG A 311 -13.36 26.18 -18.31
C ARG A 311 -13.60 26.57 -16.85
N ARG A 312 -13.30 27.79 -16.48
CA ARG A 312 -13.50 28.36 -15.12
C ARG A 312 -14.89 28.13 -14.50
N PRO A 313 -16.03 28.17 -15.26
CA PRO A 313 -17.33 27.90 -14.65
C PRO A 313 -17.48 26.46 -14.16
N ALA A 314 -16.86 25.50 -14.84
CA ALA A 314 -16.86 24.10 -14.43
C ALA A 314 -16.05 23.84 -13.15
N ALA A 315 -14.96 24.60 -12.92
CA ALA A 315 -14.14 24.51 -11.71
C ALA A 315 -14.93 24.91 -10.45
N LYS A 316 -15.74 25.98 -10.51
CA LYS A 316 -16.63 26.38 -9.39
C LYS A 316 -17.73 25.34 -9.12
N ALA A 317 -18.18 24.63 -10.13
CA ALA A 317 -19.13 23.52 -9.95
C ALA A 317 -18.46 22.32 -9.28
N LEU A 318 -17.18 22.03 -9.65
CA LEU A 318 -16.39 20.98 -9.01
C LEU A 318 -16.10 21.29 -7.52
N ASP A 319 -15.79 22.53 -7.15
CA ASP A 319 -15.61 22.96 -5.75
C ASP A 319 -16.87 22.77 -4.88
N ARG A 320 -18.04 22.74 -5.50
CA ARG A 320 -19.31 22.44 -4.80
C ARG A 320 -19.61 20.94 -4.69
N MET A 321 -18.85 20.11 -5.43
CA MET A 321 -19.00 18.66 -5.45
C MET A 321 -17.91 17.95 -4.64
N THR A 322 -16.84 18.65 -4.27
CA THR A 322 -15.78 18.27 -3.33
C THR A 322 -15.95 18.99 -2.00
#